data_6e9ec2618d0745dbafc14a5c0d364fbc
#
_entry.id   6e9ec2618d0745dbafc14a5c0d364fbc
#
_cell.length_a   1.000
_cell.length_b   1.000
_cell.length_c   1.000
_cell.angle_alpha   90.00
_cell.angle_beta   90.00
_cell.angle_gamma   90.00
#
_symmetry.space_group_name_H-M   'P 1'
#
loop_
_entity.id
_entity.type
_entity.pdbx_description
1 polymer ?
#
loop_
_entity_poly.entity_id
_entity_poly.type
_entity_poly.pdbx_seq_one_letter_code
_entity_poly.pdbx_strand_id
1 'polypeptide(L)'
;MRNFDYIKDLGLDTLHRFCAAAEENQVSNPDISAINARKALEYLVREIYKMKGLAIGERTSLLELIDGEPFSAFIGDNKVMMAVHYVRKVGNNAAHLVDVTKRESFFALLNIYNVVGAVLLKLRVVD
;
A
#
# COMPACT_ATOMS: atom_id res chain seq x y z
N MET A 1 -13.93 2.56 -15.96
CA MET A 1 -12.46 2.48 -15.95
C MET A 1 -11.96 2.51 -14.52
N ARG A 2 -11.04 1.61 -14.22
CA ARG A 2 -10.50 1.49 -12.88
C ARG A 2 -9.15 2.17 -12.78
N ASN A 3 -8.91 2.87 -11.69
CA ASN A 3 -7.71 3.69 -11.53
C ASN A 3 -6.42 2.87 -11.43
N PHE A 4 -6.52 1.59 -11.11
CA PHE A 4 -5.35 0.72 -10.95
C PHE A 4 -5.11 -0.23 -12.14
N ASP A 5 -5.87 -0.11 -13.21
CA ASP A 5 -5.74 -1.05 -14.34
C ASP A 5 -4.37 -0.98 -15.02
N TYR A 6 -3.72 0.19 -14.99
CA TYR A 6 -2.37 0.31 -15.54
C TYR A 6 -1.36 -0.64 -14.85
N ILE A 7 -1.59 -1.00 -13.59
CA ILE A 7 -0.74 -1.92 -12.85
C ILE A 7 -0.82 -3.31 -13.46
N LYS A 8 -2.01 -3.72 -13.86
CA LYS A 8 -2.24 -4.99 -14.52
C LYS A 8 -1.49 -5.03 -15.86
N ASP A 9 -1.54 -3.94 -16.61
CA ASP A 9 -0.85 -3.83 -17.90
C ASP A 9 0.66 -3.91 -17.75
N LEU A 10 1.20 -3.57 -16.57
CA LEU A 10 2.61 -3.72 -16.26
C LEU A 10 3.00 -5.14 -15.82
N GLY A 11 2.05 -6.06 -15.76
CA GLY A 11 2.29 -7.44 -15.33
C GLY A 11 2.40 -7.61 -13.82
N LEU A 12 1.96 -6.63 -13.04
CA LEU A 12 2.03 -6.68 -11.57
C LEU A 12 0.69 -7.16 -11.00
N ASP A 13 0.36 -8.42 -11.31
CA ASP A 13 -0.97 -8.97 -11.03
C ASP A 13 -1.33 -9.02 -9.56
N THR A 14 -0.38 -9.37 -8.69
CA THR A 14 -0.64 -9.44 -7.24
C THR A 14 -0.96 -8.05 -6.68
N LEU A 15 -0.17 -7.06 -7.04
CA LEU A 15 -0.41 -5.68 -6.62
C LEU A 15 -1.77 -5.19 -7.14
N HIS A 16 -2.05 -5.45 -8.42
CA HIS A 16 -3.32 -5.08 -9.04
C HIS A 16 -4.51 -5.68 -8.28
N ARG A 17 -4.41 -6.96 -7.91
CA ARG A 17 -5.49 -7.64 -7.21
C ARG A 17 -5.85 -6.93 -5.89
N PHE A 18 -4.86 -6.56 -5.09
CA PHE A 18 -5.12 -5.87 -3.83
C PHE A 18 -5.67 -4.47 -4.06
N CYS A 19 -5.11 -3.72 -5.00
CA CYS A 19 -5.56 -2.36 -5.30
C CYS A 19 -6.98 -2.37 -5.88
N ALA A 20 -7.28 -3.30 -6.77
CA ALA A 20 -8.62 -3.43 -7.35
C ALA A 20 -9.64 -3.79 -6.28
N ALA A 21 -9.31 -4.70 -5.36
CA ALA A 21 -10.20 -5.08 -4.26
C ALA A 21 -10.45 -3.88 -3.33
N ALA A 22 -9.42 -3.08 -3.06
CA ALA A 22 -9.59 -1.86 -2.26
C ALA A 22 -10.57 -0.89 -2.94
N GLU A 23 -10.43 -0.69 -4.23
CA GLU A 23 -11.29 0.21 -5.00
C GLU A 23 -12.73 -0.30 -5.07
N GLU A 24 -12.92 -1.58 -5.35
CA GLU A 24 -14.25 -2.18 -5.47
C GLU A 24 -15.06 -2.14 -4.19
N ASN A 25 -14.40 -2.24 -3.04
CA ASN A 25 -15.05 -2.35 -1.75
C ASN A 25 -15.16 -1.03 -0.98
N GLN A 26 -14.70 0.07 -1.55
CA GLN A 26 -14.57 1.32 -0.82
C GLN A 26 -15.89 1.82 -0.24
N VAL A 27 -16.98 1.72 -0.97
CA VAL A 27 -18.29 2.21 -0.52
C VAL A 27 -19.06 1.17 0.29
N SER A 28 -19.15 -0.05 -0.25
CA SER A 28 -20.00 -1.09 0.34
C SER A 28 -19.37 -1.82 1.52
N ASN A 29 -18.04 -1.95 1.52
CA ASN A 29 -17.30 -2.68 2.56
C ASN A 29 -16.01 -1.94 2.92
N PRO A 30 -16.12 -0.81 3.66
CA PRO A 30 -14.93 0.01 3.97
C PRO A 30 -13.81 -0.77 4.67
N ASP A 31 -14.15 -1.71 5.54
CA ASP A 31 -13.15 -2.54 6.24
C ASP A 31 -12.35 -3.37 5.26
N ILE A 32 -13.02 -4.03 4.33
CA ILE A 32 -12.38 -4.87 3.31
C ILE A 32 -11.50 -4.00 2.41
N SER A 33 -11.99 -2.83 2.04
CA SER A 33 -11.22 -1.87 1.25
C SER A 33 -9.92 -1.49 1.96
N ALA A 34 -10.01 -1.11 3.23
CA ALA A 34 -8.85 -0.69 4.02
C ALA A 34 -7.82 -1.83 4.20
N ILE A 35 -8.30 -3.05 4.44
CA ILE A 35 -7.43 -4.22 4.58
C ILE A 35 -6.67 -4.47 3.28
N ASN A 36 -7.35 -4.37 2.14
CA ASN A 36 -6.70 -4.59 0.84
C ASN A 36 -5.72 -3.48 0.47
N ALA A 37 -6.02 -2.23 0.83
CA ALA A 37 -5.07 -1.14 0.66
C ALA A 37 -3.79 -1.42 1.47
N ARG A 38 -3.92 -1.91 2.71
CA ARG A 38 -2.79 -2.28 3.54
C ARG A 38 -2.01 -3.45 2.94
N LYS A 39 -2.70 -4.45 2.38
CA LYS A 39 -2.04 -5.58 1.71
C LYS A 39 -1.24 -5.12 0.49
N ALA A 40 -1.75 -4.17 -0.27
CA ALA A 40 -1.03 -3.57 -1.39
C ALA A 40 0.25 -2.88 -0.88
N LEU A 41 0.13 -2.12 0.21
CA LEU A 41 1.26 -1.45 0.82
C LEU A 41 2.31 -2.46 1.28
N GLU A 42 1.89 -3.50 1.97
CA GLU A 42 2.82 -4.53 2.46
C GLU A 42 3.54 -5.21 1.31
N TYR A 43 2.82 -5.51 0.24
CA TYR A 43 3.42 -6.08 -0.96
C TYR A 43 4.54 -5.18 -1.50
N LEU A 44 4.27 -3.88 -1.64
CA LEU A 44 5.25 -2.92 -2.14
C LEU A 44 6.49 -2.83 -1.24
N VAL A 45 6.26 -2.75 0.06
CA VAL A 45 7.36 -2.65 1.03
C VAL A 45 8.27 -3.87 0.94
N ARG A 46 7.68 -5.07 0.91
CA ARG A 46 8.45 -6.31 0.82
C ARG A 46 9.21 -6.41 -0.50
N GLU A 47 8.63 -5.96 -1.60
CA GLU A 47 9.30 -5.95 -2.90
C GLU A 47 10.49 -5.01 -2.92
N ILE A 48 10.42 -3.88 -2.24
CA ILE A 48 11.55 -2.96 -2.13
C ILE A 48 12.70 -3.61 -1.35
N TYR A 49 12.41 -4.30 -0.25
CA TYR A 49 13.43 -5.02 0.50
C TYR A 49 14.07 -6.12 -0.34
N LYS A 50 13.25 -6.86 -1.07
CA LYS A 50 13.71 -7.93 -1.97
C LYS A 50 14.62 -7.38 -3.07
N MET A 51 14.24 -6.27 -3.68
CA MET A 51 15.03 -5.61 -4.71
C MET A 51 16.41 -5.21 -4.20
N LYS A 52 16.49 -4.80 -2.93
CA LYS A 52 17.74 -4.43 -2.30
C LYS A 52 18.56 -5.64 -1.80
N GLY A 53 18.04 -6.86 -1.98
CA GLY A 53 18.71 -8.08 -1.55
C GLY A 53 18.70 -8.27 -0.04
N LEU A 54 17.74 -7.68 0.66
CA LEU A 54 17.67 -7.72 2.11
C LEU A 54 16.64 -8.75 2.57
N ALA A 55 17.05 -9.61 3.50
CA ALA A 55 16.14 -10.59 4.11
C ALA A 55 15.24 -9.90 5.13
N ILE A 56 14.01 -10.40 5.24
CA ILE A 56 13.04 -9.93 6.23
C ILE A 56 12.85 -11.03 7.27
N GLY A 57 13.00 -10.69 8.55
CA GLY A 57 12.78 -11.63 9.65
C GLY A 57 11.32 -12.05 9.74
N GLU A 58 11.06 -13.29 10.15
CA GLU A 58 9.71 -13.85 10.23
C GLU A 58 8.74 -13.05 11.10
N ARG A 59 9.27 -12.39 12.14
CA ARG A 59 8.46 -11.64 13.10
C ARG A 59 8.53 -10.14 12.90
N THR A 60 9.09 -9.69 11.78
CA THR A 60 9.21 -8.27 11.50
C THR A 60 7.84 -7.70 11.12
N SER A 61 7.38 -6.70 11.86
CA SER A 61 6.10 -6.05 11.58
C SER A 61 6.19 -5.13 10.36
N LEU A 62 5.04 -4.82 9.78
CA LEU A 62 4.99 -3.85 8.69
C LEU A 62 5.51 -2.49 9.14
N LEU A 63 5.19 -2.07 10.37
CA LEU A 63 5.68 -0.80 10.92
C LEU A 63 7.21 -0.78 10.97
N GLU A 64 7.82 -1.86 11.44
CA GLU A 64 9.28 -1.95 11.47
C GLU A 64 9.90 -1.86 10.08
N LEU A 65 9.28 -2.51 9.10
CA LEU A 65 9.76 -2.47 7.71
C LEU A 65 9.63 -1.04 7.13
N ILE A 66 8.54 -0.36 7.43
CA ILE A 66 8.30 1.00 6.93
C ILE A 66 9.28 1.99 7.57
N ASP A 67 9.49 1.91 8.88
CA ASP A 67 10.38 2.81 9.61
C ASP A 67 11.85 2.49 9.35
N GLY A 68 12.15 1.30 8.88
CA GLY A 68 13.51 0.89 8.57
C GLY A 68 14.10 1.71 7.43
N GLU A 69 15.39 1.99 7.52
CA GLU A 69 16.12 2.79 6.55
C GLU A 69 15.96 2.31 5.11
N PRO A 70 15.96 0.97 4.83
CA PRO A 70 15.84 0.51 3.43
C PRO A 70 14.60 1.06 2.74
N PHE A 71 13.47 1.14 3.43
CA PHE A 71 12.25 1.66 2.84
C PHE A 71 12.16 3.18 2.96
N SER A 72 12.40 3.72 4.15
CA SER A 72 12.24 5.16 4.39
C SER A 72 13.18 6.00 3.53
N ALA A 73 14.44 5.56 3.37
CA ALA A 73 15.39 6.24 2.51
C ALA A 73 15.02 6.10 1.03
N PHE A 74 14.49 4.94 0.63
CA PHE A 74 14.03 4.72 -0.74
C PHE A 74 12.92 5.70 -1.11
N ILE A 75 11.95 5.88 -0.22
CA ILE A 75 10.84 6.81 -0.43
C ILE A 75 11.36 8.26 -0.42
N GLY A 76 12.13 8.64 0.59
CA GLY A 76 12.80 9.94 0.65
C GLY A 76 11.88 11.17 0.61
N ASP A 77 10.61 11.01 0.95
CA ASP A 77 9.60 12.06 0.86
C ASP A 77 8.63 11.93 2.03
N ASN A 78 8.56 12.98 2.85
CA ASN A 78 7.72 12.97 4.05
C ASN A 78 6.23 12.86 3.75
N LYS A 79 5.77 13.46 2.65
CA LYS A 79 4.35 13.39 2.27
C LYS A 79 3.95 11.97 1.88
N VAL A 80 4.82 11.30 1.13
CA VAL A 80 4.58 9.90 0.76
C VAL A 80 4.62 9.02 2.01
N MET A 81 5.57 9.27 2.93
CA MET A 81 5.64 8.51 4.18
C MET A 81 4.39 8.72 5.05
N MET A 82 3.83 9.93 5.08
CA MET A 82 2.56 10.18 5.76
C MET A 82 1.42 9.37 5.14
N ALA A 83 1.37 9.31 3.82
CA ALA A 83 0.38 8.50 3.11
C ALA A 83 0.53 7.01 3.43
N VAL A 84 1.76 6.52 3.46
CA VAL A 84 2.09 5.14 3.84
C VAL A 84 1.55 4.82 5.24
N HIS A 85 1.82 5.68 6.21
CA HIS A 85 1.37 5.47 7.58
C HIS A 85 -0.14 5.54 7.72
N TYR A 86 -0.80 6.39 6.95
CA TYR A 86 -2.26 6.46 6.96
C TYR A 86 -2.88 5.13 6.52
N VAL A 87 -2.41 4.60 5.38
CA VAL A 87 -2.88 3.31 4.87
C VAL A 87 -2.66 2.20 5.89
N ARG A 88 -1.46 2.17 6.48
CA ARG A 88 -1.14 1.16 7.50
C ARG A 88 -2.09 1.24 8.70
N LYS A 89 -2.31 2.44 9.22
CA LYS A 89 -3.15 2.62 10.41
C LYS A 89 -4.61 2.25 10.16
N VAL A 90 -5.17 2.72 9.05
CA VAL A 90 -6.57 2.42 8.74
C VAL A 90 -6.76 0.92 8.48
N GLY A 91 -5.82 0.30 7.77
CA GLY A 91 -5.86 -1.14 7.54
C GLY A 91 -5.71 -1.95 8.82
N ASN A 92 -4.85 -1.50 9.75
CA ASN A 92 -4.72 -2.14 11.05
C ASN A 92 -6.02 -2.06 11.85
N ASN A 93 -6.67 -0.90 11.85
CA ASN A 93 -7.96 -0.73 12.54
C ASN A 93 -8.97 -1.74 12.02
N ALA A 94 -9.09 -1.87 10.70
CA ALA A 94 -10.00 -2.83 10.09
C ALA A 94 -9.66 -4.27 10.48
N ALA A 95 -8.38 -4.62 10.48
CA ALA A 95 -7.92 -5.97 10.82
C ALA A 95 -8.16 -6.32 12.29
N HIS A 96 -8.21 -5.32 13.18
CA HIS A 96 -8.43 -5.50 14.61
C HIS A 96 -9.86 -5.17 15.04
N LEU A 97 -10.81 -5.23 14.11
CA LEU A 97 -12.23 -5.03 14.36
C LEU A 97 -12.59 -3.63 14.87
N VAL A 98 -11.75 -2.65 14.60
CA VAL A 98 -12.08 -1.24 14.82
C VAL A 98 -12.79 -0.74 13.57
N ASP A 99 -13.96 -0.15 13.73
CA ASP A 99 -14.77 0.30 12.60
C ASP A 99 -14.03 1.30 11.74
N VAL A 100 -14.12 1.10 10.43
CA VAL A 100 -13.56 2.01 9.43
C VAL A 100 -14.72 2.68 8.70
N THR A 101 -14.72 4.00 8.67
CA THR A 101 -15.74 4.75 7.97
C THR A 101 -15.50 4.74 6.46
N LYS A 102 -16.55 5.05 5.70
CA LYS A 102 -16.41 5.23 4.24
C LYS A 102 -15.40 6.30 3.90
N ARG A 103 -15.38 7.37 4.70
CA ARG A 103 -14.43 8.46 4.51
C ARG A 103 -12.98 8.00 4.71
N GLU A 104 -12.74 7.24 5.78
CA GLU A 104 -11.41 6.70 6.04
C GLU A 104 -10.95 5.75 4.95
N SER A 105 -11.83 4.86 4.49
CA SER A 105 -11.49 3.93 3.40
C SER A 105 -11.23 4.68 2.09
N PHE A 106 -11.97 5.77 1.84
CA PHE A 106 -11.75 6.60 0.66
C PHE A 106 -10.36 7.26 0.70
N PHE A 107 -9.97 7.83 1.85
CA PHE A 107 -8.65 8.42 1.97
C PHE A 107 -7.54 7.37 1.94
N ALA A 108 -7.78 6.18 2.49
CA ALA A 108 -6.82 5.09 2.37
C ALA A 108 -6.62 4.71 0.89
N LEU A 109 -7.71 4.66 0.13
CA LEU A 109 -7.65 4.37 -1.31
C LEU A 109 -6.86 5.44 -2.06
N LEU A 110 -7.13 6.72 -1.81
CA LEU A 110 -6.39 7.81 -2.43
C LEU A 110 -4.91 7.74 -2.08
N ASN A 111 -4.61 7.47 -0.81
CA ASN A 111 -3.23 7.43 -0.36
C ASN A 111 -2.47 6.24 -0.95
N ILE A 112 -3.11 5.05 -1.03
CA ILE A 112 -2.43 3.90 -1.66
C ILE A 112 -2.23 4.14 -3.17
N TYR A 113 -3.16 4.79 -3.83
CA TYR A 113 -3.00 5.16 -5.23
C TYR A 113 -1.75 6.03 -5.42
N ASN A 114 -1.57 7.04 -4.55
CA ASN A 114 -0.42 7.92 -4.61
C ASN A 114 0.89 7.21 -4.25
N VAL A 115 0.86 6.33 -3.26
CA VAL A 115 2.04 5.55 -2.85
C VAL A 115 2.49 4.62 -3.98
N VAL A 116 1.55 3.91 -4.58
CA VAL A 116 1.85 3.01 -5.71
C VAL A 116 2.49 3.79 -6.85
N GLY A 117 1.89 4.92 -7.22
CA GLY A 117 2.44 5.76 -8.28
C GLY A 117 3.86 6.23 -7.98
N ALA A 118 4.09 6.71 -6.76
CA ALA A 118 5.41 7.19 -6.34
C ALA A 118 6.47 6.09 -6.37
N VAL A 119 6.11 4.90 -5.88
CA VAL A 119 7.03 3.76 -5.85
C VAL A 119 7.37 3.28 -7.26
N LEU A 120 6.35 3.12 -8.11
CA LEU A 120 6.57 2.66 -9.48
C LEU A 120 7.41 3.66 -10.28
N LEU A 121 7.23 4.94 -10.03
CA LEU A 121 8.03 5.98 -10.66
C LEU A 121 9.51 5.87 -10.25
N LYS A 122 9.77 5.68 -8.95
CA LYS A 122 11.13 5.51 -8.43
C LYS A 122 11.80 4.24 -8.95
N LEU A 123 11.03 3.18 -9.16
CA LEU A 123 11.52 1.93 -9.74
C LEU A 123 11.69 2.04 -11.25
N ARG A 124 11.26 3.14 -11.85
CA ARG A 124 11.29 3.39 -13.30
C ARG A 124 10.52 2.35 -14.10
N VAL A 125 9.46 1.83 -13.50
CA VAL A 125 8.52 0.91 -14.15
C VAL A 125 7.55 1.70 -15.04
N VAL A 126 7.29 2.95 -14.65
CA VAL A 126 6.46 3.89 -15.43
C VAL A 126 7.23 5.19 -15.63
N ASP A 127 6.87 5.93 -16.67
CA ASP A 127 7.46 7.23 -16.99
C ASP A 127 6.65 8.38 -16.40
#